data_0a4261ccbbe0ffb5185468986b2757d9
#
_entry.id   0a4261ccbbe0ffb5185468986b2757d9
#
_cell.length_a   1.000
_cell.length_b   1.000
_cell.length_c   1.000
_cell.angle_alpha   90.00
_cell.angle_beta   90.00
_cell.angle_gamma   90.00
#
_symmetry.space_group_name_H-M   'P 1'
#
loop_
_entity.id
_entity.type
_entity.pdbx_description
1 polymer ?
#
loop_
_entity_poly.entity_id
_entity_poly.type
_entity_poly.pdbx_seq_one_letter_code
_entity_poly.pdbx_strand_id
1 'polypeptide(L)'
;SYTKLLKRFQILGEGSSYPVYSTVFGLVFFLSLVVAGLSTLVSICEAYVAAVMDKFHLSRSQAVTYSVGLSALISILFSTGGGLYFLDAIDYFINNFGLLLAGLAEAVFVVWIIRKADELQAHANAVSDLPIGGWFKLFLGVFTPIALGYIAFSNFKTNVMSLYGGYKLSFVLIFGWGSAVLAIVSSLLLMKKSWPQMGEVHYVEGKERNF
;
A
#
# COMPACT_ATOMS: atom_id res chain seq x y z
N SER A 1 4.68 10.79 23.15
CA SER A 1 5.72 11.66 23.32
C SER A 1 7.04 10.90 23.39
N TYR A 2 7.75 10.99 22.29
CA TYR A 2 9.03 10.36 21.98
C TYR A 2 10.10 10.58 23.07
N THR A 3 10.13 11.75 23.66
CA THR A 3 11.07 12.09 24.73
C THR A 3 10.92 11.25 26.00
N LYS A 4 9.71 10.81 26.33
CA LYS A 4 9.48 9.90 27.47
C LYS A 4 9.92 8.46 27.16
N LEU A 5 9.81 8.02 25.93
CA LEU A 5 10.30 6.72 25.48
C LEU A 5 11.82 6.69 25.47
N LEU A 6 12.46 7.71 24.91
CA LEU A 6 13.93 7.83 24.90
C LEU A 6 14.51 7.91 26.33
N LYS A 7 13.89 8.67 27.26
CA LYS A 7 14.30 8.68 28.66
C LYS A 7 14.13 7.31 29.33
N ARG A 8 13.06 6.57 29.05
CA ARG A 8 12.91 5.19 29.57
C ARG A 8 13.97 4.24 29.03
N PHE A 9 14.31 4.33 27.77
CA PHE A 9 15.42 3.55 27.19
C PHE A 9 16.77 3.94 27.79
N GLN A 10 16.99 5.22 28.04
CA GLN A 10 18.20 5.72 28.69
C GLN A 10 18.32 5.25 30.16
N ILE A 11 17.22 5.28 30.92
CA ILE A 11 17.16 4.78 32.31
C ILE A 11 17.36 3.25 32.36
N LEU A 12 16.88 2.50 31.37
CA LEU A 12 17.13 1.06 31.26
C LEU A 12 18.61 0.75 30.92
N GLY A 13 19.30 1.68 30.23
CA GLY A 13 20.72 1.58 29.92
C GLY A 13 21.64 1.95 31.09
N GLU A 14 21.23 2.90 31.93
CA GLU A 14 22.04 3.37 33.08
C GLU A 14 21.96 2.45 34.31
N GLY A 15 20.92 1.59 34.39
CA GLY A 15 20.72 0.66 35.52
C GLY A 15 21.17 -0.78 35.29
N SER A 16 21.60 -1.15 34.09
CA SER A 16 22.01 -2.52 33.80
C SER A 16 23.52 -2.67 33.86
N SER A 17 24.00 -3.59 34.65
CA SER A 17 25.42 -3.97 34.75
C SER A 17 26.01 -4.56 33.45
N TYR A 18 25.29 -4.49 32.33
CA TYR A 18 25.66 -5.07 31.04
C TYR A 18 25.46 -4.10 29.88
N PRO A 19 26.21 -3.00 29.75
CA PRO A 19 26.06 -2.03 28.67
C PRO A 19 26.27 -2.65 27.27
N VAL A 20 27.06 -3.72 27.18
CA VAL A 20 27.34 -4.43 25.93
C VAL A 20 26.08 -5.11 25.38
N TYR A 21 25.27 -5.76 26.21
CA TYR A 21 24.06 -6.45 25.76
C TYR A 21 23.00 -5.49 25.26
N SER A 22 22.84 -4.33 25.89
CA SER A 22 21.87 -3.30 25.42
C SER A 22 22.30 -2.69 24.08
N THR A 23 23.62 -2.48 23.89
CA THR A 23 24.16 -1.98 22.61
C THR A 23 24.00 -3.00 21.49
N VAL A 24 24.34 -4.27 21.73
CA VAL A 24 24.18 -5.35 20.75
C VAL A 24 22.71 -5.56 20.40
N PHE A 25 21.83 -5.58 21.40
CA PHE A 25 20.39 -5.68 21.18
C PHE A 25 19.86 -4.50 20.34
N GLY A 26 20.24 -3.28 20.67
CA GLY A 26 19.87 -2.09 19.90
C GLY A 26 20.33 -2.17 18.46
N LEU A 27 21.57 -2.58 18.23
CA LEU A 27 22.14 -2.72 16.89
C LEU A 27 21.41 -3.79 16.07
N VAL A 28 21.15 -4.97 16.64
CA VAL A 28 20.39 -6.02 15.97
C VAL A 28 18.96 -5.60 15.68
N PHE A 29 18.32 -4.89 16.61
CA PHE A 29 16.97 -4.36 16.42
C PHE A 29 16.89 -3.36 15.27
N PHE A 30 17.78 -2.36 15.24
CA PHE A 30 17.79 -1.39 14.16
C PHE A 30 18.19 -2.00 12.82
N LEU A 31 19.11 -2.95 12.80
CA LEU A 31 19.48 -3.68 11.59
C LEU A 31 18.28 -4.48 11.04
N SER A 32 17.53 -5.16 11.91
CA SER A 32 16.31 -5.88 11.49
C SER A 32 15.25 -4.94 10.93
N LEU A 33 15.08 -3.73 11.52
CA LEU A 33 14.16 -2.73 10.96
C LEU A 33 14.59 -2.25 9.57
N VAL A 34 15.91 -2.04 9.37
CA VAL A 34 16.44 -1.65 8.05
C VAL A 34 16.18 -2.75 7.01
N VAL A 35 16.50 -4.00 7.35
CA VAL A 35 16.27 -5.15 6.46
C VAL A 35 14.78 -5.32 6.13
N ALA A 36 13.91 -5.24 7.14
CA ALA A 36 12.47 -5.31 6.95
C ALA A 36 11.95 -4.17 6.06
N GLY A 37 12.42 -2.93 6.30
CA GLY A 37 12.05 -1.77 5.49
C GLY A 37 12.49 -1.90 4.03
N LEU A 38 13.73 -2.33 3.79
CA LEU A 38 14.24 -2.58 2.43
C LEU A 38 13.46 -3.70 1.73
N SER A 39 13.16 -4.79 2.41
CA SER A 39 12.37 -5.90 1.88
C SER A 39 10.97 -5.43 1.45
N THR A 40 10.30 -4.65 2.29
CA THR A 40 8.98 -4.08 1.98
C THR A 40 9.06 -3.13 0.79
N LEU A 41 10.07 -2.26 0.76
CA LEU A 41 10.27 -1.32 -0.35
C LEU A 41 10.44 -2.06 -1.69
N VAL A 42 11.27 -3.09 -1.72
CA VAL A 42 11.48 -3.91 -2.92
C VAL A 42 10.17 -4.56 -3.36
N SER A 43 9.39 -5.12 -2.44
CA SER A 43 8.11 -5.77 -2.75
C SER A 43 7.09 -4.80 -3.35
N ILE A 44 6.97 -3.59 -2.79
CA ILE A 44 6.07 -2.55 -3.31
C ILE A 44 6.53 -2.10 -4.70
N CYS A 45 7.84 -1.85 -4.89
CA CYS A 45 8.38 -1.49 -6.18
C CYS A 45 8.14 -2.57 -7.24
N GLU A 46 8.32 -3.84 -6.89
CA GLU A 46 8.10 -4.96 -7.82
C GLU A 46 6.64 -5.06 -8.26
N ALA A 47 5.69 -4.95 -7.34
CA ALA A 47 4.27 -4.95 -7.65
C ALA A 47 3.89 -3.79 -8.60
N TYR A 48 4.42 -2.60 -8.36
CA TYR A 48 4.19 -1.43 -9.20
C TYR A 48 4.84 -1.59 -10.59
N VAL A 49 6.08 -2.05 -10.64
CA VAL A 49 6.79 -2.30 -11.90
C VAL A 49 6.08 -3.36 -12.75
N ALA A 50 5.60 -4.45 -12.13
CA ALA A 50 4.83 -5.48 -12.81
C ALA A 50 3.55 -4.89 -13.45
N ALA A 51 2.79 -4.09 -12.70
CA ALA A 51 1.59 -3.44 -13.22
C ALA A 51 1.89 -2.48 -14.40
N VAL A 52 3.02 -1.76 -14.35
CA VAL A 52 3.46 -0.88 -15.44
C VAL A 52 3.89 -1.69 -16.67
N MET A 53 4.62 -2.78 -16.49
CA MET A 53 5.01 -3.69 -17.58
C MET A 53 3.79 -4.22 -18.30
N ASP A 54 2.83 -4.76 -17.56
CA ASP A 54 1.60 -5.35 -18.12
C ASP A 54 0.75 -4.31 -18.85
N LYS A 55 0.65 -3.11 -18.30
CA LYS A 55 -0.21 -2.06 -18.87
C LYS A 55 0.39 -1.39 -20.11
N PHE A 56 1.70 -1.21 -20.14
CA PHE A 56 2.39 -0.42 -21.17
C PHE A 56 3.26 -1.26 -22.12
N HIS A 57 3.33 -2.59 -21.95
CA HIS A 57 4.18 -3.51 -22.72
C HIS A 57 5.67 -3.10 -22.71
N LEU A 58 6.14 -2.64 -21.57
CA LEU A 58 7.53 -2.25 -21.42
C LEU A 58 8.39 -3.45 -21.04
N SER A 59 9.64 -3.44 -21.50
CA SER A 59 10.63 -4.36 -20.95
C SER A 59 10.87 -4.06 -19.46
N ARG A 60 11.28 -5.07 -18.68
CA ARG A 60 11.55 -4.91 -17.25
C ARG A 60 12.49 -3.75 -16.96
N SER A 61 13.57 -3.62 -17.75
CA SER A 61 14.54 -2.54 -17.59
C SER A 61 13.91 -1.16 -17.79
N GLN A 62 13.09 -1.00 -18.83
CA GLN A 62 12.38 0.25 -19.10
C GLN A 62 11.37 0.57 -18.00
N ALA A 63 10.56 -0.40 -17.59
CA ALA A 63 9.56 -0.22 -16.53
C ALA A 63 10.21 0.18 -15.20
N VAL A 64 11.32 -0.47 -14.80
CA VAL A 64 12.09 -0.11 -13.61
C VAL A 64 12.64 1.31 -13.74
N THR A 65 13.27 1.65 -14.87
CA THR A 65 13.89 2.97 -15.06
C THR A 65 12.86 4.09 -14.97
N TYR A 66 11.70 3.95 -15.63
CA TYR A 66 10.64 4.98 -15.59
C TYR A 66 9.97 5.04 -14.22
N SER A 67 9.62 3.89 -13.63
CA SER A 67 8.89 3.83 -12.37
C SER A 67 9.75 4.29 -11.19
N VAL A 68 10.95 3.73 -11.05
CA VAL A 68 11.86 4.07 -9.96
C VAL A 68 12.45 5.46 -10.15
N GLY A 69 12.76 5.84 -11.39
CA GLY A 69 13.25 7.18 -11.72
C GLY A 69 12.24 8.27 -11.35
N LEU A 70 10.96 8.10 -11.73
CA LEU A 70 9.90 9.02 -11.36
C LEU A 70 9.69 9.07 -9.83
N SER A 71 9.69 7.92 -9.19
CA SER A 71 9.56 7.84 -7.72
C SER A 71 10.72 8.52 -7.01
N ALA A 72 11.95 8.39 -7.52
CA ALA A 72 13.12 9.06 -6.98
C ALA A 72 13.01 10.59 -7.10
N LEU A 73 12.54 11.10 -8.23
CA LEU A 73 12.31 12.55 -8.41
C LEU A 73 11.25 13.08 -7.43
N ILE A 74 10.16 12.36 -7.25
CA ILE A 74 9.11 12.73 -6.28
C ILE A 74 9.68 12.66 -4.85
N SER A 75 10.52 11.69 -4.55
CA SER A 75 11.15 11.49 -3.24
C SER A 75 12.00 12.70 -2.79
N ILE A 76 12.55 13.46 -3.73
CA ILE A 76 13.30 14.69 -3.43
C ILE A 76 12.42 15.71 -2.70
N LEU A 77 11.14 15.81 -3.05
CA LEU A 77 10.20 16.70 -2.36
C LEU A 77 10.03 16.31 -0.89
N PHE A 78 10.00 15.02 -0.60
CA PHE A 78 9.86 14.51 0.77
C PHE A 78 11.16 14.63 1.59
N SER A 79 12.30 14.85 0.93
CA SER A 79 13.59 15.07 1.59
C SER A 79 13.81 16.53 2.04
N THR A 80 12.87 17.43 1.70
CA THR A 80 12.93 18.84 2.15
C THR A 80 12.51 19.00 3.61
N GLY A 81 12.81 20.15 4.23
CA GLY A 81 12.42 20.44 5.62
C GLY A 81 10.89 20.39 5.89
N GLY A 82 10.06 20.54 4.86
CA GLY A 82 8.61 20.35 4.92
C GLY A 82 8.12 18.94 4.58
N GLY A 83 9.02 18.04 4.20
CA GLY A 83 8.70 16.72 3.64
C GLY A 83 7.84 15.86 4.55
N LEU A 84 8.05 15.91 5.86
CA LEU A 84 7.23 15.16 6.84
C LEU A 84 5.77 15.61 6.84
N TYR A 85 5.50 16.89 6.66
CA TYR A 85 4.13 17.42 6.60
C TYR A 85 3.43 17.01 5.30
N PHE A 86 4.16 16.99 4.18
CA PHE A 86 3.64 16.48 2.91
C PHE A 86 3.34 15.00 3.00
N LEU A 87 4.28 14.21 3.55
CA LEU A 87 4.11 12.78 3.74
C LEU A 87 2.90 12.47 4.61
N ASP A 88 2.76 13.13 5.76
CA ASP A 88 1.64 12.95 6.69
C ASP A 88 0.28 13.21 6.02
N ALA A 89 0.15 14.33 5.32
CA ALA A 89 -1.10 14.67 4.64
C ALA A 89 -1.42 13.71 3.48
N ILE A 90 -0.45 13.43 2.61
CA ILE A 90 -0.64 12.56 1.45
C ILE A 90 -0.95 11.13 1.89
N ASP A 91 -0.17 10.59 2.83
CA ASP A 91 -0.36 9.25 3.37
C ASP A 91 -1.75 9.08 4.00
N TYR A 92 -2.16 10.04 4.84
CA TYR A 92 -3.48 10.01 5.45
C TYR A 92 -4.60 9.98 4.41
N PHE A 93 -4.59 10.88 3.43
CA PHE A 93 -5.68 10.99 2.45
C PHE A 93 -5.68 9.83 1.45
N ILE A 94 -4.52 9.35 1.01
CA ILE A 94 -4.42 8.17 0.13
C ILE A 94 -4.92 6.92 0.84
N ASN A 95 -4.55 6.69 2.09
CA ASN A 95 -5.02 5.52 2.84
C ASN A 95 -6.52 5.60 3.14
N ASN A 96 -7.01 6.75 3.61
CA ASN A 96 -8.41 6.88 4.06
C ASN A 96 -9.42 7.07 2.91
N PHE A 97 -9.00 7.55 1.75
CA PHE A 97 -9.90 7.76 0.61
C PHE A 97 -9.48 6.98 -0.63
N GLY A 98 -8.19 6.84 -0.92
CA GLY A 98 -7.72 6.04 -2.05
C GLY A 98 -7.88 4.54 -1.80
N LEU A 99 -7.12 4.03 -0.85
CA LEU A 99 -7.03 2.59 -0.57
C LEU A 99 -8.34 2.03 0.01
N LEU A 100 -8.95 2.74 0.95
CA LEU A 100 -10.21 2.34 1.57
C LEU A 100 -11.34 2.23 0.53
N LEU A 101 -11.48 3.22 -0.36
CA LEU A 101 -12.50 3.19 -1.41
C LEU A 101 -12.19 2.14 -2.48
N ALA A 102 -10.90 1.90 -2.79
CA ALA A 102 -10.51 0.81 -3.69
C ALA A 102 -10.92 -0.54 -3.12
N GLY A 103 -10.60 -0.83 -1.85
CA GLY A 103 -11.00 -2.08 -1.19
C GLY A 103 -12.52 -2.25 -1.09
N LEU A 104 -13.26 -1.17 -0.84
CA LEU A 104 -14.72 -1.18 -0.87
C LEU A 104 -15.24 -1.52 -2.28
N ALA A 105 -14.69 -0.86 -3.31
CA ALA A 105 -15.08 -1.10 -4.69
C ALA A 105 -14.77 -2.54 -5.13
N GLU A 106 -13.61 -3.08 -4.79
CA GLU A 106 -13.22 -4.46 -5.07
C GLU A 106 -14.17 -5.46 -4.41
N ALA A 107 -14.48 -5.29 -3.12
CA ALA A 107 -15.39 -6.18 -2.41
C ALA A 107 -16.79 -6.18 -3.03
N VAL A 108 -17.33 -5.00 -3.35
CA VAL A 108 -18.63 -4.86 -4.03
C VAL A 108 -18.58 -5.46 -5.44
N PHE A 109 -17.52 -5.17 -6.20
CA PHE A 109 -17.39 -5.63 -7.58
C PHE A 109 -17.32 -7.16 -7.68
N VAL A 110 -16.49 -7.78 -6.84
CA VAL A 110 -16.32 -9.25 -6.85
C VAL A 110 -17.60 -9.98 -6.41
N VAL A 111 -18.25 -9.51 -5.37
CA VAL A 111 -19.39 -10.23 -4.79
C VAL A 111 -20.71 -9.90 -5.49
N TRP A 112 -20.96 -8.61 -5.78
CA TRP A 112 -22.27 -8.15 -6.24
C TRP A 112 -22.35 -7.98 -7.76
N ILE A 113 -21.26 -7.55 -8.41
CA ILE A 113 -21.25 -7.28 -9.84
C ILE A 113 -20.86 -8.53 -10.63
N ILE A 114 -19.66 -9.05 -10.40
CA ILE A 114 -19.18 -10.26 -11.11
C ILE A 114 -19.78 -11.55 -10.53
N ARG A 115 -20.17 -11.54 -9.24
CA ARG A 115 -20.75 -12.68 -8.51
C ARG A 115 -19.82 -13.92 -8.49
N LYS A 116 -18.52 -13.69 -8.38
CA LYS A 116 -17.48 -14.73 -8.38
C LYS A 116 -17.04 -15.16 -6.96
N ALA A 117 -17.80 -14.84 -5.93
CA ALA A 117 -17.48 -15.22 -4.55
C ALA A 117 -17.40 -16.74 -4.35
N ASP A 118 -18.19 -17.52 -5.12
CA ASP A 118 -18.16 -18.99 -5.09
C ASP A 118 -16.86 -19.55 -5.67
N GLU A 119 -16.42 -19.02 -6.81
CA GLU A 119 -15.16 -19.43 -7.43
C GLU A 119 -13.97 -19.06 -6.56
N LEU A 120 -14.00 -17.87 -5.94
CA LEU A 120 -12.95 -17.42 -5.03
C LEU A 120 -12.86 -18.33 -3.81
N GLN A 121 -14.01 -18.71 -3.21
CA GLN A 121 -14.07 -19.65 -2.10
C GLN A 121 -13.55 -21.03 -2.50
N ALA A 122 -13.95 -21.53 -3.66
CA ALA A 122 -13.50 -22.83 -4.16
C ALA A 122 -11.99 -22.85 -4.41
N HIS A 123 -11.45 -21.77 -5.00
CA HIS A 123 -10.00 -21.63 -5.20
C HIS A 123 -9.24 -21.59 -3.89
N ALA A 124 -9.70 -20.79 -2.93
CA ALA A 124 -9.09 -20.72 -1.60
C ALA A 124 -9.09 -22.09 -0.88
N ASN A 125 -10.19 -22.84 -0.99
CA ASN A 125 -10.28 -24.19 -0.39
C ASN A 125 -9.41 -25.24 -1.11
N ALA A 126 -9.09 -25.02 -2.37
CA ALA A 126 -8.21 -25.92 -3.12
C ALA A 126 -6.74 -25.85 -2.67
N VAL A 127 -6.33 -24.72 -2.10
CA VAL A 127 -4.93 -24.46 -1.67
C VAL A 127 -4.77 -24.33 -0.14
N SER A 128 -5.86 -24.43 0.61
CA SER A 128 -5.87 -24.26 2.08
C SER A 128 -6.10 -25.57 2.80
N ASP A 129 -5.36 -25.83 3.86
CA ASP A 129 -5.56 -26.98 4.76
C ASP A 129 -6.85 -26.84 5.61
N LEU A 130 -7.35 -25.61 5.80
CA LEU A 130 -8.56 -25.33 6.56
C LEU A 130 -9.69 -24.93 5.59
N PRO A 131 -10.82 -25.66 5.57
CA PRO A 131 -11.92 -25.34 4.68
C PRO A 131 -12.62 -24.04 5.10
N ILE A 132 -12.75 -23.13 4.13
CA ILE A 132 -13.47 -21.88 4.28
C ILE A 132 -14.95 -22.15 4.01
N GLY A 133 -15.81 -21.96 5.02
CA GLY A 133 -17.25 -22.17 4.92
C GLY A 133 -18.01 -20.99 4.32
N GLY A 134 -19.34 -21.09 4.33
CA GLY A 134 -20.23 -20.02 3.81
C GLY A 134 -20.13 -18.66 4.50
N TRP A 135 -19.55 -18.61 5.71
CA TRP A 135 -19.27 -17.35 6.42
C TRP A 135 -18.38 -16.39 5.62
N PHE A 136 -17.48 -16.93 4.77
CA PHE A 136 -16.60 -16.14 3.92
C PHE A 136 -17.38 -15.18 3.02
N LYS A 137 -18.42 -15.70 2.35
CA LYS A 137 -19.27 -14.88 1.47
C LYS A 137 -20.04 -13.81 2.23
N LEU A 138 -20.52 -14.15 3.44
CA LEU A 138 -21.21 -13.22 4.29
C LEU A 138 -20.28 -12.07 4.75
N PHE A 139 -19.09 -12.43 5.18
CA PHE A 139 -18.10 -11.41 5.58
C PHE A 139 -17.66 -10.54 4.41
N LEU A 140 -17.29 -11.15 3.28
CA LEU A 140 -16.82 -10.40 2.11
C LEU A 140 -17.93 -9.59 1.44
N GLY A 141 -19.16 -10.12 1.41
CA GLY A 141 -20.27 -9.48 0.70
C GLY A 141 -21.12 -8.52 1.53
N VAL A 142 -21.11 -8.64 2.84
CA VAL A 142 -21.98 -7.82 3.72
C VAL A 142 -21.14 -7.06 4.73
N PHE A 143 -20.41 -7.77 5.60
CA PHE A 143 -19.70 -7.10 6.71
C PHE A 143 -18.59 -6.17 6.21
N THR A 144 -17.79 -6.61 5.24
CA THR A 144 -16.69 -5.79 4.69
C THR A 144 -17.20 -4.52 4.02
N PRO A 145 -18.17 -4.56 3.08
CA PRO A 145 -18.71 -3.34 2.48
C PRO A 145 -19.37 -2.39 3.49
N ILE A 146 -20.10 -2.92 4.46
CA ILE A 146 -20.73 -2.08 5.51
C ILE A 146 -19.66 -1.41 6.38
N ALA A 147 -18.67 -2.18 6.84
CA ALA A 147 -17.60 -1.66 7.69
C ALA A 147 -16.76 -0.60 6.96
N LEU A 148 -16.30 -0.91 5.74
CA LEU A 148 -15.52 0.03 4.94
C LEU A 148 -16.35 1.26 4.54
N GLY A 149 -17.61 1.08 4.18
CA GLY A 149 -18.53 2.17 3.86
C GLY A 149 -18.76 3.10 5.07
N TYR A 150 -18.95 2.54 6.26
CA TYR A 150 -19.07 3.31 7.49
C TYR A 150 -17.80 4.10 7.81
N ILE A 151 -16.64 3.46 7.70
CA ILE A 151 -15.34 4.11 7.93
C ILE A 151 -15.13 5.22 6.90
N ALA A 152 -15.40 4.98 5.61
CA ALA A 152 -15.28 5.99 4.56
C ALA A 152 -16.19 7.20 4.83
N PHE A 153 -17.44 6.96 5.20
CA PHE A 153 -18.39 8.03 5.53
C PHE A 153 -17.94 8.81 6.77
N SER A 154 -17.51 8.13 7.83
CA SER A 154 -17.02 8.76 9.05
C SER A 154 -15.79 9.62 8.79
N ASN A 155 -14.83 9.11 8.04
CA ASN A 155 -13.63 9.85 7.65
C ASN A 155 -13.97 11.08 6.80
N PHE A 156 -14.87 10.93 5.83
CA PHE A 156 -15.35 12.03 5.00
C PHE A 156 -16.00 13.13 5.87
N LYS A 157 -16.94 12.75 6.73
CA LYS A 157 -17.60 13.68 7.65
C LYS A 157 -16.60 14.43 8.52
N THR A 158 -15.65 13.73 9.12
CA THR A 158 -14.63 14.33 9.99
C THR A 158 -13.76 15.33 9.23
N ASN A 159 -13.31 14.98 8.03
CA ASN A 159 -12.40 15.83 7.23
C ASN A 159 -13.11 17.02 6.53
N VAL A 160 -14.43 16.96 6.40
CA VAL A 160 -15.23 18.11 5.95
C VAL A 160 -15.54 19.06 7.11
N MET A 161 -15.79 18.53 8.31
CA MET A 161 -16.13 19.34 9.49
C MET A 161 -14.92 19.95 10.19
N SER A 162 -13.76 19.31 10.13
CA SER A 162 -12.53 19.78 10.76
C SER A 162 -11.33 19.61 9.83
N LEU A 163 -10.44 20.62 9.84
CA LEU A 163 -9.21 20.55 9.07
C LEU A 163 -8.28 19.49 9.65
N TYR A 164 -7.78 18.61 8.78
CA TYR A 164 -6.82 17.57 9.17
C TYR A 164 -5.52 18.18 9.74
N GLY A 165 -5.06 17.65 10.87
CA GLY A 165 -3.77 17.98 11.47
C GLY A 165 -3.59 19.43 11.90
N GLY A 166 -4.62 20.27 11.86
CA GLY A 166 -4.50 21.71 12.12
C GLY A 166 -3.79 22.48 11.01
N TYR A 167 -3.61 21.85 9.84
CA TYR A 167 -2.98 22.49 8.67
C TYR A 167 -3.90 23.55 8.05
N LYS A 168 -3.28 24.47 7.31
CA LYS A 168 -4.05 25.48 6.53
C LYS A 168 -4.93 24.79 5.48
N LEU A 169 -6.12 25.35 5.24
CA LEU A 169 -7.07 24.82 4.27
C LEU A 169 -6.45 24.59 2.89
N SER A 170 -5.66 25.54 2.40
CA SER A 170 -4.99 25.43 1.08
C SER A 170 -4.03 24.21 1.03
N PHE A 171 -3.33 23.95 2.11
CA PHE A 171 -2.44 22.80 2.20
C PHE A 171 -3.20 21.47 2.16
N VAL A 172 -4.28 21.35 2.96
CA VAL A 172 -5.13 20.16 3.00
C VAL A 172 -5.83 19.91 1.65
N LEU A 173 -6.28 20.98 0.99
CA LEU A 173 -6.93 20.86 -0.33
C LEU A 173 -5.95 20.40 -1.42
N ILE A 174 -4.73 20.93 -1.45
CA ILE A 174 -3.75 20.60 -2.50
C ILE A 174 -3.11 19.22 -2.24
N PHE A 175 -2.56 19.01 -1.06
CA PHE A 175 -1.77 17.81 -0.76
C PHE A 175 -2.61 16.66 -0.18
N GLY A 176 -3.68 16.94 0.53
CA GLY A 176 -4.61 15.95 1.03
C GLY A 176 -5.62 15.53 -0.04
N TRP A 177 -6.68 16.30 -0.22
CA TRP A 177 -7.73 15.99 -1.19
C TRP A 177 -7.23 15.91 -2.62
N GLY A 178 -6.28 16.79 -3.00
CA GLY A 178 -5.68 16.78 -4.33
C GLY A 178 -4.99 15.48 -4.66
N SER A 179 -4.24 14.89 -3.73
CA SER A 179 -3.59 13.59 -3.92
C SER A 179 -4.59 12.45 -4.08
N ALA A 180 -5.66 12.41 -3.27
CA ALA A 180 -6.72 11.41 -3.38
C ALA A 180 -7.48 11.52 -4.72
N VAL A 181 -7.83 12.74 -5.13
CA VAL A 181 -8.48 12.98 -6.43
C VAL A 181 -7.54 12.59 -7.58
N LEU A 182 -6.27 12.96 -7.50
CA LEU A 182 -5.27 12.58 -8.51
C LEU A 182 -5.15 11.07 -8.66
N ALA A 183 -5.13 10.32 -7.55
CA ALA A 183 -5.10 8.86 -7.57
C ALA A 183 -6.34 8.28 -8.26
N ILE A 184 -7.53 8.77 -7.94
CA ILE A 184 -8.79 8.31 -8.57
C ILE A 184 -8.82 8.67 -10.06
N VAL A 185 -8.50 9.90 -10.42
CA VAL A 185 -8.51 10.37 -11.82
C VAL A 185 -7.48 9.61 -12.66
N SER A 186 -6.26 9.41 -12.15
CA SER A 186 -5.24 8.63 -12.85
C SER A 186 -5.66 7.18 -13.06
N SER A 187 -6.30 6.57 -12.06
CA SER A 187 -6.87 5.22 -12.18
C SER A 187 -7.94 5.15 -13.28
N LEU A 188 -8.89 6.09 -13.30
CA LEU A 188 -9.95 6.15 -14.33
C LEU A 188 -9.38 6.41 -15.73
N LEU A 189 -8.35 7.24 -15.86
CA LEU A 189 -7.67 7.47 -17.15
C LEU A 189 -6.94 6.21 -17.63
N LEU A 190 -6.28 5.49 -16.73
CA LEU A 190 -5.63 4.23 -17.04
C LEU A 190 -6.62 3.13 -17.42
N MET A 191 -7.83 3.13 -16.87
CA MET A 191 -8.90 2.19 -17.28
C MET A 191 -9.30 2.35 -18.75
N LYS A 192 -9.31 3.58 -19.27
CA LYS A 192 -9.67 3.86 -20.68
C LYS A 192 -8.68 3.27 -21.68
N LYS A 193 -7.43 3.07 -21.28
CA LYS A 193 -6.44 2.38 -22.10
C LYS A 193 -6.75 0.88 -22.05
N SER A 194 -7.11 0.29 -23.20
CA SER A 194 -7.39 -1.14 -23.31
C SER A 194 -6.23 -1.95 -22.75
N TRP A 195 -6.56 -2.98 -21.97
CA TRP A 195 -5.60 -4.01 -21.65
C TRP A 195 -5.29 -4.75 -22.95
N PRO A 196 -4.02 -5.08 -23.19
CA PRO A 196 -3.71 -5.99 -24.28
C PRO A 196 -4.53 -7.24 -24.08
N GLN A 197 -5.13 -7.73 -25.15
CA GLN A 197 -5.79 -9.02 -25.09
C GLN A 197 -4.74 -10.03 -24.61
N MET A 198 -5.05 -10.81 -23.59
CA MET A 198 -4.24 -11.96 -23.19
C MET A 198 -4.34 -13.02 -24.30
N GLY A 199 -3.83 -12.68 -25.46
CA GLY A 199 -3.59 -13.56 -26.56
C GLY A 199 -2.09 -13.86 -26.53
N GLU A 200 -1.78 -15.11 -26.23
CA GLU A 200 -0.47 -15.71 -26.32
C GLU A 200 0.55 -15.18 -25.29
N VAL A 201 0.40 -15.67 -24.06
CA VAL A 201 1.59 -15.93 -23.27
C VAL A 201 2.41 -16.91 -24.09
N HIS A 202 3.34 -16.39 -24.90
CA HIS A 202 4.43 -17.19 -25.42
C HIS A 202 5.19 -17.68 -24.19
N TYR A 203 4.86 -18.88 -23.74
CA TYR A 203 5.81 -19.69 -23.02
C TYR A 203 7.00 -19.80 -23.97
N VAL A 204 8.03 -19.00 -23.72
CA VAL A 204 9.33 -19.26 -24.30
C VAL A 204 9.70 -20.61 -23.72
N GLU A 205 9.42 -21.66 -24.50
CA GLU A 205 9.91 -23.00 -24.23
C GLU A 205 11.36 -22.89 -23.89
N GLY A 206 11.67 -23.26 -22.66
CA GLY A 206 13.02 -23.23 -22.15
C GLY A 206 13.90 -24.01 -23.09
N LYS A 207 14.73 -23.27 -23.83
CA LYS A 207 15.82 -23.86 -24.55
C LYS A 207 16.67 -24.56 -23.50
N GLU A 208 16.56 -25.91 -23.52
CA GLU A 208 17.38 -26.77 -22.70
C GLU A 208 18.83 -26.33 -22.83
N ARG A 209 19.36 -25.79 -21.74
CA ARG A 209 20.82 -25.59 -21.65
C ARG A 209 21.38 -26.96 -21.24
N ASN A 210 21.79 -27.69 -22.24
CA ASN A 210 22.70 -28.80 -22.02
C ASN A 210 23.99 -28.25 -21.41
N PHE A 211 24.26 -28.67 -20.17
CA PHE A 211 25.56 -28.68 -19.55
C PHE A 211 26.04 -30.13 -19.47
#